data_921beb9a9e1d12d38635b8f46723f2f3
#
_entry.id   921beb9a9e1d12d38635b8f46723f2f3
#
_cell.length_a   1.000
_cell.length_b   1.000
_cell.length_c   1.000
_cell.angle_alpha   90.00
_cell.angle_beta   90.00
_cell.angle_gamma   90.00
#
_symmetry.space_group_name_H-M   'P 1'
#
loop_
_entity.id
_entity.type
_entity.pdbx_description
1 polymer ?
#
loop_
_entity_poly.entity_id
_entity_poly.type
_entity_poly.pdbx_seq_one_letter_code
_entity_poly.pdbx_strand_id
1 'polypeptide(L)'
;MQLRTHDLTQTKQWLSEAQRREISEIIQASFANINPQDYLAKYFDNADPYQKKLRLYYHQNKLVGYCLLTFSAQKNITVIRASAAFLPQYRQGGNTFKFSLLESIKSWLKSPWRKHYYADTMLSPAMYRAIAKKTGIIWPHKDNEAPTNLFEHFNACGLVSTVNSLRCLVSVSRTTNYSQQDLAALRASAKQEIQYYCHVNPDFDKGVALFVIIPVNLRQIIKTLCKNLLAGVF
;
A
#
# COMPACT_ATOMS: atom_id res chain seq x y z
N MET A 1 -16.89 -9.22 -10.74
CA MET A 1 -17.14 -7.89 -11.35
C MET A 1 -15.83 -7.39 -11.95
N GLN A 2 -15.79 -7.14 -13.27
CA GLN A 2 -14.58 -6.68 -13.97
C GLN A 2 -14.57 -5.15 -14.03
N LEU A 3 -13.51 -4.52 -13.50
CA LEU A 3 -13.30 -3.08 -13.55
C LEU A 3 -12.47 -2.74 -14.80
N ARG A 4 -12.88 -1.70 -15.55
CA ARG A 4 -12.05 -1.11 -16.59
C ARG A 4 -10.95 -0.28 -15.94
N THR A 5 -9.72 -0.33 -16.45
CA THR A 5 -8.59 0.42 -15.92
C THR A 5 -8.05 1.42 -16.94
N HIS A 6 -7.53 2.54 -16.43
CA HIS A 6 -6.84 3.55 -17.21
C HIS A 6 -5.56 3.96 -16.47
N ASP A 7 -4.42 3.82 -17.14
CA ASP A 7 -3.12 4.10 -16.57
C ASP A 7 -2.60 5.47 -17.04
N LEU A 8 -2.14 6.26 -16.09
CA LEU A 8 -1.54 7.57 -16.30
C LEU A 8 -0.11 7.58 -15.74
N THR A 9 0.79 8.27 -16.45
CA THR A 9 2.12 8.59 -15.95
C THR A 9 2.23 10.09 -15.80
N GLN A 10 2.85 10.57 -14.73
CA GLN A 10 2.95 11.99 -14.44
C GLN A 10 3.59 12.74 -15.61
N THR A 11 2.84 13.71 -16.12
CA THR A 11 3.26 14.82 -16.96
C THR A 11 2.80 16.12 -16.30
N LYS A 12 3.04 17.29 -16.89
CA LYS A 12 2.69 18.61 -16.27
C LYS A 12 1.22 18.72 -15.87
N GLN A 13 0.30 18.14 -16.61
CA GLN A 13 -1.15 18.15 -16.33
C GLN A 13 -1.73 16.75 -16.54
N TRP A 14 -1.41 15.88 -15.65
CA TRP A 14 -1.74 14.47 -15.77
C TRP A 14 -3.13 14.07 -15.25
N LEU A 15 -3.76 14.92 -14.46
CA LEU A 15 -5.13 14.73 -13.95
C LEU A 15 -6.00 15.89 -14.45
N SER A 16 -7.16 15.55 -15.02
CA SER A 16 -8.20 16.54 -15.26
C SER A 16 -8.86 17.00 -13.96
N GLU A 17 -9.49 18.17 -13.97
CA GLU A 17 -10.25 18.67 -12.82
C GLU A 17 -11.41 17.73 -12.44
N ALA A 18 -12.03 17.08 -13.42
CA ALA A 18 -13.05 16.07 -13.18
C ALA A 18 -12.49 14.88 -12.44
N GLN A 19 -11.35 14.34 -12.87
CA GLN A 19 -10.67 13.22 -12.18
C GLN A 19 -10.23 13.60 -10.76
N ARG A 20 -9.74 14.82 -10.55
CA ARG A 20 -9.38 15.31 -9.20
C ARG A 20 -10.59 15.32 -8.27
N ARG A 21 -11.74 15.79 -8.74
CA ARG A 21 -12.99 15.78 -7.96
C ARG A 21 -13.42 14.37 -7.61
N GLU A 22 -13.47 13.46 -8.59
CA GLU A 22 -13.85 12.07 -8.36
C GLU A 22 -12.89 11.36 -7.38
N ILE A 23 -11.57 11.60 -7.49
CA ILE A 23 -10.57 11.07 -6.55
C ILE A 23 -10.81 11.64 -5.15
N SER A 24 -11.11 12.94 -5.01
CA SER A 24 -11.44 13.57 -3.72
C SER A 24 -12.66 12.91 -3.05
N GLU A 25 -13.70 12.62 -3.82
CA GLU A 25 -14.89 11.91 -3.33
C GLU A 25 -14.55 10.50 -2.84
N ILE A 26 -13.68 9.77 -3.58
CA ILE A 26 -13.22 8.44 -3.16
C ILE A 26 -12.40 8.52 -1.87
N ILE A 27 -11.52 9.52 -1.73
CA ILE A 27 -10.71 9.73 -0.52
C ILE A 27 -11.63 9.96 0.67
N GLN A 28 -12.60 10.87 0.54
CA GLN A 28 -13.56 11.20 1.59
C GLN A 28 -14.43 10.00 2.01
N ALA A 29 -14.87 9.19 1.04
CA ALA A 29 -15.64 7.98 1.31
C ALA A 29 -14.81 6.84 1.94
N SER A 30 -13.49 6.85 1.73
CA SER A 30 -12.61 5.74 2.12
C SER A 30 -11.95 5.94 3.49
N PHE A 31 -11.70 7.16 3.88
CA PHE A 31 -10.96 7.50 5.09
C PHE A 31 -11.74 8.45 5.99
N ALA A 32 -11.61 8.27 7.29
CA ALA A 32 -12.08 9.22 8.29
C ALA A 32 -10.95 10.22 8.66
N ASN A 33 -11.33 11.38 9.17
CA ASN A 33 -10.44 12.42 9.65
C ASN A 33 -9.42 12.91 8.61
N ILE A 34 -9.89 13.14 7.39
CA ILE A 34 -9.03 13.58 6.29
C ILE A 34 -9.63 14.77 5.55
N ASN A 35 -8.76 15.72 5.16
CA ASN A 35 -9.07 16.72 4.15
C ASN A 35 -8.61 16.17 2.78
N PRO A 36 -9.50 15.97 1.80
CA PRO A 36 -9.12 15.44 0.49
C PRO A 36 -8.12 16.33 -0.25
N GLN A 37 -8.17 17.65 -0.08
CA GLN A 37 -7.25 18.58 -0.76
C GLN A 37 -5.83 18.46 -0.21
N ASP A 38 -5.68 18.36 1.12
CA ASP A 38 -4.37 18.12 1.77
C ASP A 38 -3.80 16.77 1.34
N TYR A 39 -4.66 15.78 1.17
CA TYR A 39 -4.26 14.46 0.70
C TYR A 39 -3.76 14.52 -0.75
N LEU A 40 -4.48 15.21 -1.64
CA LEU A 40 -4.06 15.38 -3.03
C LEU A 40 -2.73 16.14 -3.09
N ALA A 41 -2.58 17.24 -2.36
CA ALA A 41 -1.34 17.99 -2.28
C ALA A 41 -0.17 17.09 -1.83
N LYS A 42 -0.37 16.31 -0.76
CA LYS A 42 0.67 15.45 -0.18
C LYS A 42 1.10 14.30 -1.09
N TYR A 43 0.16 13.63 -1.77
CA TYR A 43 0.45 12.39 -2.49
C TYR A 43 0.47 12.56 -4.00
N PHE A 44 -0.38 13.42 -4.56
CA PHE A 44 -0.51 13.57 -6.00
C PHE A 44 0.33 14.74 -6.53
N ASP A 45 0.41 15.84 -5.80
CA ASP A 45 1.07 17.06 -6.25
C ASP A 45 2.52 17.17 -5.75
N ASN A 46 2.91 16.39 -4.73
CA ASN A 46 4.29 16.39 -4.22
C ASN A 46 5.32 16.19 -5.34
N ALA A 47 6.32 17.05 -5.42
CA ALA A 47 7.35 17.04 -6.45
C ALA A 47 8.55 16.09 -6.16
N ASP A 48 8.69 15.60 -4.92
CA ASP A 48 9.85 14.79 -4.50
C ASP A 48 10.03 13.49 -5.30
N PRO A 49 8.97 12.71 -5.66
CA PRO A 49 9.14 11.54 -6.48
C PRO A 49 9.56 11.89 -7.91
N TYR A 50 10.60 11.23 -8.41
CA TYR A 50 11.04 11.41 -9.81
C TYR A 50 10.08 10.80 -10.83
N GLN A 51 9.20 9.89 -10.40
CA GLN A 51 8.17 9.29 -11.24
C GLN A 51 6.93 8.99 -10.41
N LYS A 52 5.77 9.22 -11.01
CA LYS A 52 4.47 8.78 -10.50
C LYS A 52 3.72 8.00 -11.56
N LYS A 53 3.04 6.96 -11.15
CA LYS A 53 2.16 6.15 -11.99
C LYS A 53 0.83 5.96 -11.29
N LEU A 54 -0.23 6.26 -11.99
CA LEU A 54 -1.59 6.20 -11.45
C LEU A 54 -2.42 5.24 -12.30
N ARG A 55 -3.09 4.30 -11.65
CA ARG A 55 -4.15 3.50 -12.24
C ARG A 55 -5.49 3.93 -11.67
N LEU A 56 -6.38 4.30 -12.56
CA LEU A 56 -7.79 4.61 -12.29
C LEU A 56 -8.64 3.37 -12.59
N TYR A 57 -9.63 3.11 -11.74
CA TYR A 57 -10.53 1.97 -11.86
C TYR A 57 -11.97 2.46 -12.07
N TYR A 58 -12.60 2.01 -13.14
CA TYR A 58 -13.93 2.43 -13.54
C TYR A 58 -14.92 1.27 -13.52
N HIS A 59 -16.12 1.53 -13.04
CA HIS A 59 -17.29 0.68 -13.19
C HIS A 59 -18.41 1.49 -13.86
N GLN A 60 -18.93 1.04 -15.00
CA GLN A 60 -19.97 1.75 -15.76
C GLN A 60 -19.64 3.26 -15.96
N ASN A 61 -18.43 3.56 -16.41
CA ASN A 61 -17.91 4.92 -16.60
C ASN A 61 -17.73 5.79 -15.34
N LYS A 62 -18.10 5.32 -14.15
CA LYS A 62 -17.85 5.99 -12.88
C LYS A 62 -16.49 5.57 -12.32
N LEU A 63 -15.69 6.51 -11.86
CA LEU A 63 -14.45 6.24 -11.13
C LEU A 63 -14.80 5.64 -9.75
N VAL A 64 -14.27 4.45 -9.44
CA VAL A 64 -14.60 3.72 -8.21
C VAL A 64 -13.39 3.42 -7.33
N GLY A 65 -12.19 3.71 -7.86
CA GLY A 65 -10.96 3.53 -7.11
C GLY A 65 -9.74 3.99 -7.88
N TYR A 66 -8.63 4.13 -7.17
CA TYR A 66 -7.34 4.46 -7.76
C TYR A 66 -6.21 3.74 -7.03
N CYS A 67 -5.06 3.63 -7.71
CA CYS A 67 -3.78 3.24 -7.14
C CYS A 67 -2.69 4.12 -7.73
N LEU A 68 -2.14 5.00 -6.91
CA LEU A 68 -0.99 5.84 -7.22
C LEU A 68 0.27 5.17 -6.69
N LEU A 69 1.27 5.01 -7.54
CA LEU A 69 2.63 4.62 -7.15
C LEU A 69 3.57 5.80 -7.34
N THR A 70 4.39 6.05 -6.33
CA THR A 70 5.44 7.07 -6.37
C THR A 70 6.80 6.40 -6.24
N PHE A 71 7.76 6.89 -7.02
CA PHE A 71 9.13 6.38 -7.06
C PHE A 71 10.09 7.51 -6.68
N SER A 72 10.80 7.34 -5.57
CA SER A 72 11.77 8.32 -5.06
C SER A 72 13.17 7.71 -5.01
N ALA A 73 14.19 8.52 -5.25
CA ALA A 73 15.58 8.10 -5.19
C ALA A 73 16.22 8.61 -3.90
N GLN A 74 16.85 7.72 -3.14
CA GLN A 74 17.65 8.03 -1.96
C GLN A 74 19.03 7.38 -2.11
N LYS A 75 20.06 8.15 -2.47
CA LYS A 75 21.39 7.62 -2.79
C LYS A 75 21.30 6.45 -3.80
N ASN A 76 21.69 5.24 -3.40
CA ASN A 76 21.63 4.02 -4.23
C ASN A 76 20.36 3.19 -4.01
N ILE A 77 19.30 3.79 -3.45
CA ILE A 77 18.04 3.12 -3.15
C ILE A 77 16.92 3.77 -3.95
N THR A 78 16.03 2.97 -4.53
CA THR A 78 14.73 3.39 -5.02
C THR A 78 13.66 2.99 -4.02
N VAL A 79 12.89 3.96 -3.54
CA VAL A 79 11.77 3.75 -2.63
C VAL A 79 10.47 3.87 -3.42
N ILE A 80 9.63 2.85 -3.33
CA ILE A 80 8.32 2.80 -3.96
C ILE A 80 7.27 2.91 -2.86
N ARG A 81 6.33 3.84 -3.01
CA ARG A 81 5.19 3.99 -2.11
C ARG A 81 3.89 3.95 -2.89
N ALA A 82 2.81 3.55 -2.23
CA ALA A 82 1.49 3.54 -2.83
C ALA A 82 0.51 4.39 -2.04
N SER A 83 -0.42 4.99 -2.76
CA SER A 83 -1.63 5.56 -2.22
C SER A 83 -2.79 4.97 -3.01
N ALA A 84 -3.67 4.23 -2.35
CA ALA A 84 -4.78 3.58 -3.01
C ALA A 84 -6.06 3.70 -2.17
N ALA A 85 -7.17 3.95 -2.84
CA ALA A 85 -8.48 3.93 -2.23
C ALA A 85 -9.54 3.41 -3.22
N PHE A 86 -10.58 2.81 -2.68
CA PHE A 86 -11.77 2.36 -3.40
C PHE A 86 -13.01 2.73 -2.63
N LEU A 87 -14.07 3.04 -3.33
CA LEU A 87 -15.38 3.14 -2.70
C LEU A 87 -15.70 1.85 -1.92
N PRO A 88 -16.39 1.90 -0.77
CA PRO A 88 -16.57 0.76 0.13
C PRO A 88 -16.97 -0.55 -0.55
N GLN A 89 -17.92 -0.50 -1.48
CA GLN A 89 -18.42 -1.68 -2.20
C GLN A 89 -17.43 -2.28 -3.21
N TYR A 90 -16.31 -1.59 -3.51
CA TYR A 90 -15.28 -2.04 -4.46
C TYR A 90 -13.96 -2.43 -3.80
N ARG A 91 -13.89 -2.44 -2.47
CA ARG A 91 -12.65 -2.75 -1.70
C ARG A 91 -12.20 -4.20 -1.81
N GLN A 92 -13.06 -5.12 -2.24
CA GLN A 92 -12.74 -6.54 -2.34
C GLN A 92 -12.01 -6.86 -3.66
N GLY A 93 -11.06 -7.81 -3.61
CA GLY A 93 -10.45 -8.39 -4.82
C GLY A 93 -8.99 -8.06 -5.08
N GLY A 94 -8.28 -7.32 -4.22
CA GLY A 94 -6.83 -7.09 -4.37
C GLY A 94 -6.45 -6.41 -5.70
N ASN A 95 -7.29 -5.50 -6.18
CA ASN A 95 -7.20 -4.85 -7.49
C ASN A 95 -5.86 -4.13 -7.75
N THR A 96 -5.14 -3.74 -6.69
CA THR A 96 -3.89 -2.97 -6.79
C THR A 96 -2.63 -3.83 -6.84
N PHE A 97 -2.68 -5.06 -6.31
CA PHE A 97 -1.49 -5.91 -6.16
C PHE A 97 -0.75 -6.16 -7.48
N LYS A 98 -1.47 -6.59 -8.53
CA LYS A 98 -0.87 -6.88 -9.84
C LYS A 98 -0.22 -5.63 -10.46
N PHE A 99 -0.87 -4.48 -10.35
CA PHE A 99 -0.33 -3.21 -10.83
C PHE A 99 0.94 -2.83 -10.08
N SER A 100 0.89 -2.83 -8.75
CA SER A 100 2.04 -2.49 -7.91
C SER A 100 3.23 -3.43 -8.16
N LEU A 101 2.98 -4.73 -8.26
CA LEU A 101 4.01 -5.72 -8.55
C LEU A 101 4.67 -5.48 -9.91
N LEU A 102 3.88 -5.33 -10.97
CA LEU A 102 4.40 -5.14 -12.33
C LEU A 102 5.21 -3.85 -12.46
N GLU A 103 4.72 -2.74 -11.91
CA GLU A 103 5.42 -1.46 -11.99
C GLU A 103 6.69 -1.45 -11.11
N SER A 104 6.69 -2.16 -9.97
CA SER A 104 7.88 -2.35 -9.15
C SER A 104 8.95 -3.18 -9.89
N ILE A 105 8.55 -4.28 -10.56
CA ILE A 105 9.46 -5.09 -11.38
C ILE A 105 10.02 -4.27 -12.55
N LYS A 106 9.19 -3.52 -13.26
CA LYS A 106 9.64 -2.63 -14.36
C LYS A 106 10.64 -1.58 -13.86
N SER A 107 10.43 -1.02 -12.68
CA SER A 107 11.35 -0.07 -12.06
C SER A 107 12.70 -0.74 -11.75
N TRP A 108 12.68 -1.94 -11.18
CA TRP A 108 13.89 -2.71 -10.87
C TRP A 108 14.65 -3.09 -12.15
N LEU A 109 13.97 -3.56 -13.21
CA LEU A 109 14.61 -3.92 -14.48
C LEU A 109 15.31 -2.73 -15.15
N LYS A 110 14.83 -1.50 -14.96
CA LYS A 110 15.45 -0.28 -15.50
C LYS A 110 16.76 0.09 -14.80
N SER A 111 16.93 -0.30 -13.55
CA SER A 111 18.13 0.02 -12.76
C SER A 111 18.44 -1.10 -11.75
N PRO A 112 18.80 -2.32 -12.23
CA PRO A 112 18.98 -3.49 -11.38
C PRO A 112 20.16 -3.39 -10.42
N TRP A 113 21.08 -2.47 -10.66
CA TRP A 113 22.20 -2.15 -9.76
C TRP A 113 21.80 -1.33 -8.52
N ARG A 114 20.59 -0.74 -8.50
CA ARG A 114 20.05 -0.04 -7.33
C ARG A 114 19.30 -1.02 -6.44
N LYS A 115 19.29 -0.77 -5.13
CA LYS A 115 18.37 -1.47 -4.21
C LYS A 115 16.97 -0.89 -4.37
N HIS A 116 15.96 -1.73 -4.54
CA HIS A 116 14.58 -1.30 -4.65
C HIS A 116 13.77 -1.86 -3.49
N TYR A 117 12.99 -1.00 -2.83
CA TYR A 117 12.09 -1.36 -1.76
C TYR A 117 10.72 -0.72 -1.99
N TYR A 118 9.68 -1.52 -1.87
CA TYR A 118 8.35 -1.00 -1.59
C TYR A 118 8.28 -0.80 -0.07
N ALA A 119 8.15 0.45 0.37
CA ALA A 119 8.19 0.83 1.78
C ALA A 119 7.04 1.78 2.08
N ASP A 120 5.99 1.29 2.73
CA ASP A 120 4.73 2.02 2.88
C ASP A 120 3.95 1.64 4.13
N THR A 121 2.92 2.39 4.45
CA THR A 121 2.03 2.18 5.60
C THR A 121 0.76 1.44 5.22
N MET A 122 0.43 0.40 5.98
CA MET A 122 -0.83 -0.33 5.88
C MET A 122 -1.78 0.13 6.98
N LEU A 123 -2.87 0.79 6.58
CA LEU A 123 -3.84 1.39 7.53
C LEU A 123 -4.75 0.36 8.19
N SER A 124 -4.86 -0.84 7.63
CA SER A 124 -5.78 -1.84 8.16
C SER A 124 -5.28 -3.28 7.98
N PRO A 125 -5.76 -4.21 8.83
CA PRO A 125 -5.44 -5.63 8.71
C PRO A 125 -5.83 -6.23 7.35
N ALA A 126 -6.94 -5.78 6.77
CA ALA A 126 -7.40 -6.25 5.45
C ALA A 126 -6.45 -5.80 4.33
N MET A 127 -5.92 -4.57 4.41
CA MET A 127 -4.94 -4.02 3.47
C MET A 127 -3.62 -4.79 3.53
N TYR A 128 -3.11 -5.03 4.74
CA TYR A 128 -1.91 -5.84 4.96
C TYR A 128 -2.10 -7.26 4.38
N ARG A 129 -3.20 -7.93 4.72
CA ARG A 129 -3.51 -9.27 4.21
C ARG A 129 -3.56 -9.33 2.69
N ALA A 130 -4.17 -8.34 2.04
CA ALA A 130 -4.30 -8.31 0.57
C ALA A 130 -2.93 -8.40 -0.13
N ILE A 131 -1.88 -7.89 0.51
CA ILE A 131 -0.51 -7.91 0.02
C ILE A 131 0.25 -9.12 0.59
N ALA A 132 0.27 -9.31 1.90
CA ALA A 132 1.08 -10.30 2.58
C ALA A 132 0.81 -11.74 2.12
N LYS A 133 -0.47 -12.11 1.89
CA LYS A 133 -0.82 -13.45 1.42
C LYS A 133 -0.27 -13.80 0.02
N LYS A 134 0.02 -12.79 -0.80
CA LYS A 134 0.50 -12.95 -2.19
C LYS A 134 1.98 -12.67 -2.37
N THR A 135 2.62 -12.05 -1.38
CA THR A 135 4.01 -11.59 -1.45
C THR A 135 4.94 -12.63 -0.83
N GLY A 136 6.04 -12.95 -1.50
CA GLY A 136 7.01 -13.95 -1.02
C GLY A 136 7.75 -13.49 0.24
N ILE A 137 8.31 -12.26 0.23
CA ILE A 137 8.98 -11.64 1.37
C ILE A 137 8.31 -10.31 1.66
N ILE A 138 7.82 -10.13 2.88
CA ILE A 138 7.30 -8.88 3.41
C ILE A 138 7.74 -8.76 4.87
N TRP A 139 8.08 -7.58 5.32
CA TRP A 139 8.43 -7.28 6.70
C TRP A 139 7.55 -6.15 7.24
N PRO A 140 7.10 -6.24 8.53
CA PRO A 140 7.25 -7.40 9.40
C PRO A 140 6.31 -8.54 8.98
N HIS A 141 6.70 -9.77 9.24
CA HIS A 141 5.90 -10.96 9.02
C HIS A 141 6.37 -12.06 9.98
N LYS A 142 5.47 -12.94 10.42
CA LYS A 142 5.79 -14.00 11.37
C LYS A 142 6.87 -14.97 10.87
N ASP A 143 6.92 -15.22 9.57
CA ASP A 143 7.80 -16.22 8.94
C ASP A 143 9.07 -15.61 8.30
N ASN A 144 9.29 -14.31 8.46
CA ASN A 144 10.43 -13.63 7.86
C ASN A 144 11.13 -12.76 8.91
N GLU A 145 12.38 -13.06 9.20
CA GLU A 145 13.21 -12.16 9.99
C GLU A 145 13.36 -10.82 9.30
N ALA A 146 13.07 -9.75 10.04
CA ALA A 146 13.04 -8.40 9.51
C ALA A 146 14.37 -7.69 9.76
N PRO A 147 14.97 -7.05 8.75
CA PRO A 147 16.19 -6.26 8.92
C PRO A 147 15.89 -4.95 9.66
N THR A 148 16.24 -4.87 10.94
CA THR A 148 15.96 -3.73 11.83
C THR A 148 16.48 -2.41 11.28
N ASN A 149 17.67 -2.40 10.69
CA ASN A 149 18.29 -1.22 10.10
C ASN A 149 17.47 -0.59 8.95
N LEU A 150 16.69 -1.38 8.22
CA LEU A 150 15.80 -0.84 7.18
C LEU A 150 14.61 -0.11 7.79
N PHE A 151 14.06 -0.62 8.89
CA PHE A 151 12.98 0.08 9.61
C PHE A 151 13.46 1.38 10.23
N GLU A 152 14.65 1.39 10.82
CA GLU A 152 15.27 2.61 11.34
C GLU A 152 15.55 3.63 10.22
N HIS A 153 15.97 3.16 9.04
CA HIS A 153 16.23 4.04 7.91
C HIS A 153 14.94 4.63 7.30
N PHE A 154 13.95 3.79 7.00
CA PHE A 154 12.76 4.23 6.26
C PHE A 154 11.65 4.78 7.16
N ASN A 155 11.67 4.48 8.46
CA ASN A 155 10.66 4.87 9.43
C ASN A 155 11.29 5.43 10.72
N ALA A 156 12.30 6.27 10.59
CA ALA A 156 13.09 6.81 11.70
C ALA A 156 12.26 7.47 12.80
N CYS A 157 11.15 8.15 12.42
CA CYS A 157 10.21 8.80 13.35
C CYS A 157 9.07 7.89 13.80
N GLY A 158 9.06 6.61 13.40
CA GLY A 158 8.01 5.67 13.76
C GLY A 158 8.12 5.15 15.20
N LEU A 159 7.04 4.54 15.67
CA LEU A 159 6.96 3.91 16.97
C LEU A 159 7.50 2.47 16.91
N VAL A 160 8.09 2.01 18.01
CA VAL A 160 8.57 0.63 18.14
C VAL A 160 7.41 -0.25 18.61
N SER A 161 7.18 -1.36 17.92
CA SER A 161 6.22 -2.37 18.36
C SER A 161 6.80 -3.19 19.51
N THR A 162 6.01 -3.37 20.57
CA THR A 162 6.37 -4.18 21.74
C THR A 162 6.44 -5.67 21.45
N VAL A 163 5.83 -6.11 20.34
CA VAL A 163 5.74 -7.53 19.96
C VAL A 163 7.02 -8.05 19.29
N ASN A 164 7.61 -7.25 18.42
CA ASN A 164 8.75 -7.65 17.59
C ASN A 164 9.95 -6.72 17.68
N SER A 165 9.89 -5.71 18.56
CA SER A 165 10.94 -4.71 18.79
C SER A 165 11.36 -3.93 17.53
N LEU A 166 10.53 -3.97 16.47
CA LEU A 166 10.78 -3.23 15.23
C LEU A 166 10.12 -1.85 15.28
N ARG A 167 10.75 -0.87 14.68
CA ARG A 167 10.20 0.47 14.46
C ARG A 167 9.20 0.44 13.28
N CYS A 168 8.15 -0.35 13.42
CA CYS A 168 7.20 -0.64 12.34
C CYS A 168 5.81 -0.02 12.52
N LEU A 169 5.62 0.86 13.50
CA LEU A 169 4.34 1.54 13.70
C LEU A 169 4.47 3.02 13.33
N VAL A 170 3.42 3.60 12.77
CA VAL A 170 3.37 5.01 12.35
C VAL A 170 2.08 5.64 12.82
N SER A 171 2.16 6.73 13.56
CA SER A 171 1.00 7.57 13.84
C SER A 171 0.57 8.29 12.56
N VAL A 172 -0.69 8.16 12.19
CA VAL A 172 -1.29 8.79 11.01
C VAL A 172 -2.55 9.54 11.41
N SER A 173 -2.83 10.65 10.73
CA SER A 173 -3.99 11.49 11.03
C SER A 173 -5.32 10.91 10.55
N ARG A 174 -5.30 9.80 9.82
CA ARG A 174 -6.47 9.18 9.19
C ARG A 174 -6.62 7.71 9.57
N THR A 175 -7.86 7.25 9.58
CA THR A 175 -8.20 5.83 9.72
C THR A 175 -9.01 5.37 8.51
N THR A 176 -9.05 4.06 8.27
CA THR A 176 -10.00 3.49 7.29
C THR A 176 -11.40 3.64 7.84
N ASN A 177 -12.32 4.11 7.00
CA ASN A 177 -13.74 4.27 7.39
C ASN A 177 -14.42 2.90 7.47
N TYR A 178 -14.27 2.24 8.63
CA TYR A 178 -14.89 0.97 9.00
C TYR A 178 -16.02 1.18 9.99
N SER A 179 -17.08 0.40 9.86
CA SER A 179 -18.10 0.29 10.90
C SER A 179 -17.57 -0.47 12.13
N GLN A 180 -18.22 -0.31 13.29
CA GLN A 180 -17.88 -1.08 14.49
C GLN A 180 -17.98 -2.60 14.25
N GLN A 181 -18.93 -3.03 13.42
CA GLN A 181 -19.09 -4.42 13.02
C GLN A 181 -17.90 -4.91 12.20
N ASP A 182 -17.40 -4.11 11.23
CA ASP A 182 -16.19 -4.44 10.46
C ASP A 182 -14.96 -4.57 11.35
N LEU A 183 -14.79 -3.65 12.31
CA LEU A 183 -13.68 -3.67 13.25
C LEU A 183 -13.72 -4.93 14.13
N ALA A 184 -14.89 -5.29 14.66
CA ALA A 184 -15.07 -6.51 15.44
C ALA A 184 -14.77 -7.76 14.59
N ALA A 185 -15.26 -7.81 13.35
CA ALA A 185 -14.98 -8.90 12.43
C ALA A 185 -13.49 -9.04 12.07
N LEU A 186 -12.78 -7.92 11.92
CA LEU A 186 -11.32 -7.94 11.72
C LEU A 186 -10.58 -8.49 12.93
N ARG A 187 -10.93 -8.06 14.14
CA ARG A 187 -10.32 -8.54 15.39
C ARG A 187 -10.60 -10.02 15.66
N ALA A 188 -11.80 -10.51 15.33
CA ALA A 188 -12.21 -11.91 15.47
C ALA A 188 -11.78 -12.81 14.31
N SER A 189 -11.07 -12.27 13.31
CA SER A 189 -10.73 -13.01 12.09
C SER A 189 -9.75 -14.16 12.35
N ALA A 190 -10.06 -15.37 11.87
CA ALA A 190 -9.16 -16.53 11.89
C ALA A 190 -8.06 -16.48 10.82
N LYS A 191 -8.00 -15.44 9.97
CA LYS A 191 -7.00 -15.32 8.91
C LYS A 191 -5.65 -14.89 9.49
N GLN A 192 -4.63 -15.72 9.30
CA GLN A 192 -3.32 -15.56 9.95
C GLN A 192 -2.68 -14.18 9.76
N GLU A 193 -2.76 -13.60 8.56
CA GLU A 193 -2.17 -12.28 8.30
C GLU A 193 -2.94 -11.17 9.02
N ILE A 194 -4.26 -11.32 9.20
CA ILE A 194 -5.08 -10.38 9.97
C ILE A 194 -4.74 -10.48 11.46
N GLN A 195 -4.68 -11.70 11.99
CA GLN A 195 -4.28 -11.94 13.38
C GLN A 195 -2.89 -11.36 13.68
N TYR A 196 -1.92 -11.64 12.81
CA TYR A 196 -0.57 -11.10 12.96
C TYR A 196 -0.56 -9.57 12.97
N TYR A 197 -1.27 -8.95 12.02
CA TYR A 197 -1.38 -7.49 11.98
C TYR A 197 -1.99 -6.92 13.25
N CYS A 198 -3.14 -7.45 13.70
CA CYS A 198 -3.82 -7.00 14.92
C CYS A 198 -2.96 -7.21 16.19
N HIS A 199 -2.14 -8.26 16.21
CA HIS A 199 -1.21 -8.52 17.30
C HIS A 199 -0.06 -7.49 17.34
N VAL A 200 0.54 -7.18 16.20
CA VAL A 200 1.64 -6.20 16.09
C VAL A 200 1.16 -4.76 16.23
N ASN A 201 -0.05 -4.46 15.75
CA ASN A 201 -0.66 -3.13 15.77
C ASN A 201 -2.11 -3.20 16.30
N PRO A 202 -2.32 -3.27 17.60
CA PRO A 202 -3.67 -3.31 18.20
C PRO A 202 -4.45 -2.00 18.04
N ASP A 203 -3.76 -0.88 17.85
CA ASP A 203 -4.34 0.47 17.78
C ASP A 203 -4.62 0.97 16.35
N PHE A 204 -4.79 0.04 15.39
CA PHE A 204 -4.99 0.37 13.98
C PHE A 204 -6.26 1.21 13.70
N ASP A 205 -7.24 1.15 14.56
CA ASP A 205 -8.47 1.95 14.51
C ASP A 205 -8.34 3.31 15.24
N LYS A 206 -7.21 3.54 15.91
CA LYS A 206 -6.90 4.79 16.63
C LYS A 206 -5.88 5.67 15.89
N GLY A 207 -5.69 5.46 14.58
CA GLY A 207 -4.75 6.25 13.79
C GLY A 207 -3.29 5.78 13.89
N VAL A 208 -3.08 4.49 14.19
CA VAL A 208 -1.76 3.86 14.08
C VAL A 208 -1.76 2.90 12.88
N ALA A 209 -0.80 3.05 11.99
CA ALA A 209 -0.62 2.20 10.80
C ALA A 209 0.61 1.30 10.94
N LEU A 210 0.58 0.12 10.31
CA LEU A 210 1.73 -0.75 10.23
C LEU A 210 2.60 -0.36 9.02
N PHE A 211 3.86 0.00 9.26
CA PHE A 211 4.84 0.24 8.22
C PHE A 211 5.40 -1.10 7.73
N VAL A 212 5.38 -1.30 6.42
CA VAL A 212 5.86 -2.53 5.79
C VAL A 212 6.96 -2.24 4.78
N ILE A 213 7.88 -3.20 4.65
CA ILE A 213 8.94 -3.15 3.66
C ILE A 213 8.91 -4.46 2.86
N ILE A 214 8.93 -4.34 1.53
CA ILE A 214 9.01 -5.46 0.59
C ILE A 214 10.23 -5.22 -0.30
N PRO A 215 11.26 -6.07 -0.30
CA PRO A 215 12.37 -5.94 -1.22
C PRO A 215 11.90 -6.20 -2.66
N VAL A 216 12.44 -5.47 -3.64
CA VAL A 216 12.16 -5.70 -5.06
C VAL A 216 13.45 -6.16 -5.73
N ASN A 217 13.59 -7.47 -5.86
CA ASN A 217 14.76 -8.13 -6.45
C ASN A 217 14.35 -9.52 -6.99
N LEU A 218 15.26 -10.20 -7.67
CA LEU A 218 15.01 -11.50 -8.29
C LEU A 218 14.52 -12.55 -7.26
N ARG A 219 15.15 -12.62 -6.09
CA ARG A 219 14.75 -13.57 -5.01
C ARG A 219 13.30 -13.36 -4.59
N GLN A 220 12.90 -12.11 -4.41
CA GLN A 220 11.53 -11.74 -4.05
C GLN A 220 10.54 -12.09 -5.16
N ILE A 221 10.89 -11.81 -6.42
CA ILE A 221 10.04 -12.13 -7.57
C ILE A 221 9.80 -13.64 -7.63
N ILE A 222 10.86 -14.46 -7.57
CA ILE A 222 10.76 -15.92 -7.58
C ILE A 222 9.88 -16.42 -6.43
N LYS A 223 10.14 -16.00 -5.19
CA LYS A 223 9.33 -16.39 -4.02
C LYS A 223 7.85 -16.00 -4.18
N THR A 224 7.59 -14.82 -4.74
CA THR A 224 6.22 -14.35 -5.00
C THR A 224 5.53 -15.20 -6.06
N LEU A 225 6.21 -15.54 -7.15
CA LEU A 225 5.67 -16.40 -8.20
C LEU A 225 5.38 -17.81 -7.66
N CYS A 226 6.33 -18.44 -6.97
CA CYS A 226 6.13 -19.76 -6.36
C CYS A 226 4.94 -19.77 -5.39
N LYS A 227 4.82 -18.76 -4.52
CA LYS A 227 3.72 -18.65 -3.56
C LYS A 227 2.35 -18.53 -4.26
N ASN A 228 2.25 -17.79 -5.35
CA ASN A 228 0.99 -17.61 -6.07
C ASN A 228 0.64 -18.80 -6.96
N LEU A 229 1.63 -19.49 -7.54
CA LEU A 229 1.42 -20.75 -8.27
C LEU A 229 0.87 -21.84 -7.36
N LEU A 230 1.46 -22.02 -6.18
CA LEU A 230 1.00 -22.98 -5.18
C LEU A 230 -0.41 -22.67 -4.64
N ALA A 231 -0.78 -21.40 -4.64
CA ALA A 231 -2.11 -20.94 -4.20
C ALA A 231 -3.18 -20.96 -5.32
N GLY A 232 -2.85 -21.33 -6.55
CA GLY A 232 -3.78 -21.35 -7.69
C GLY A 232 -4.32 -19.94 -8.06
N VAL A 233 -3.51 -18.89 -7.90
CA VAL A 233 -3.93 -17.47 -8.02
C VAL A 233 -3.64 -16.86 -9.39
N PHE A 234 -2.98 -17.56 -10.33
CA PHE A 234 -2.75 -17.13 -11.71
C PHE A 234 -3.68 -17.81 -12.70
#